data_a3c52a1b2773ff64de3f44826e043f5f
#
_entry.id   a3c52a1b2773ff64de3f44826e043f5f
#
_cell.length_a   1.000
_cell.length_b   1.000
_cell.length_c   1.000
_cell.angle_alpha   90.00
_cell.angle_beta   90.00
_cell.angle_gamma   90.00
#
_symmetry.space_group_name_H-M   'P 1'
#
loop_
_entity.id
_entity.type
_entity.pdbx_description
1 polymer ?
#
loop_
_entity_poly.entity_id
_entity_poly.type
_entity_poly.pdbx_seq_one_letter_code
_entity_poly.pdbx_strand_id
1 'polypeptide(L)'
;ISKKLKKEEQKKKKFLTILFSECSRYQNRIDTIPYFSDEVESFIEFMQGSRKLKPNLKKIVKFRIKDSYSINADKIFSEVFGKSTLVDFKKESFNKTLNKSKLILSNYPTTSYTEAMFLNLPIILFCKKSVRMYRNENLKIFNLLKKHNMAFDNYEKLINFINNNWHKVDDWWNNDM
;
A
#
# COMPACT_ATOMS: atom_id res chain seq x y z
N ILE A 1 -15.79 -4.71 -24.78
CA ILE A 1 -15.40 -5.82 -23.87
C ILE A 1 -16.63 -6.12 -23.01
N SER A 2 -17.15 -7.37 -23.11
CA SER A 2 -18.44 -7.70 -22.51
C SER A 2 -18.39 -7.61 -20.98
N LYS A 3 -19.54 -7.25 -20.35
CA LYS A 3 -19.72 -7.23 -18.90
C LYS A 3 -19.28 -8.55 -18.22
N LYS A 4 -19.30 -9.65 -18.96
CA LYS A 4 -18.91 -10.98 -18.51
C LYS A 4 -17.39 -11.11 -18.33
N LEU A 5 -16.58 -10.58 -19.25
CA LEU A 5 -15.11 -10.55 -19.12
C LEU A 5 -14.66 -9.67 -17.97
N LYS A 6 -15.25 -8.48 -17.78
CA LYS A 6 -14.98 -7.63 -16.62
C LYS A 6 -15.29 -8.34 -15.29
N LYS A 7 -16.37 -9.12 -15.24
CA LYS A 7 -16.80 -9.85 -14.05
C LYS A 7 -15.89 -11.07 -13.75
N GLU A 8 -15.32 -11.70 -14.77
CA GLU A 8 -14.34 -12.80 -14.62
C GLU A 8 -12.97 -12.27 -14.19
N GLU A 9 -12.53 -11.11 -14.69
CA GLU A 9 -11.31 -10.45 -14.25
C GLU A 9 -11.42 -9.98 -12.78
N GLN A 10 -12.55 -9.44 -12.36
CA GLN A 10 -12.80 -9.04 -10.98
C GLN A 10 -12.77 -10.25 -10.02
N LYS A 11 -13.25 -11.42 -10.43
CA LYS A 11 -13.20 -12.66 -9.61
C LYS A 11 -11.76 -13.12 -9.31
N LYS A 12 -10.76 -12.70 -10.10
CA LYS A 12 -9.35 -13.02 -9.89
C LYS A 12 -8.67 -12.10 -8.87
N LYS A 13 -9.21 -10.90 -8.62
CA LYS A 13 -8.67 -9.92 -7.68
C LYS A 13 -9.09 -10.25 -6.26
N LYS A 14 -8.16 -10.66 -5.42
CA LYS A 14 -8.50 -11.14 -4.06
C LYS A 14 -7.54 -10.66 -2.97
N PHE A 15 -6.38 -10.09 -3.31
CA PHE A 15 -5.37 -9.75 -2.31
C PHE A 15 -5.44 -8.29 -1.87
N LEU A 16 -5.15 -8.07 -0.58
CA LEU A 16 -4.70 -6.79 -0.07
C LEU A 16 -3.19 -6.74 -0.26
N THR A 17 -2.73 -6.01 -1.26
CA THR A 17 -1.31 -5.93 -1.58
C THR A 17 -0.70 -4.69 -0.98
N ILE A 18 0.36 -4.86 -0.22
CA ILE A 18 1.12 -3.79 0.39
C ILE A 18 2.41 -3.62 -0.39
N LEU A 19 2.54 -2.47 -1.03
CA LEU A 19 3.76 -2.02 -1.69
C LEU A 19 4.57 -1.23 -0.66
N PHE A 20 5.67 -1.79 -0.23
CA PHE A 20 6.52 -1.17 0.77
C PHE A 20 7.86 -0.76 0.16
N SER A 21 8.22 0.51 0.33
CA SER A 21 9.54 1.03 -0.01
C SER A 21 10.30 1.29 1.27
N GLU A 22 11.48 0.71 1.40
CA GLU A 22 12.45 1.04 2.45
C GLU A 22 13.47 2.04 1.92
N CYS A 23 14.00 2.88 2.81
CA CYS A 23 15.22 3.65 2.53
C CYS A 23 16.42 2.72 2.49
N SER A 24 17.42 3.06 1.68
CA SER A 24 18.67 2.34 1.74
C SER A 24 19.38 2.60 3.07
N ARG A 25 20.01 1.56 3.63
CA ARG A 25 20.75 1.62 4.90
C ARG A 25 21.87 2.68 4.88
N TYR A 26 22.44 2.87 3.71
CA TYR A 26 23.46 3.89 3.46
C TYR A 26 22.88 4.88 2.47
N GLN A 27 22.58 6.09 2.95
CA GLN A 27 22.11 7.16 2.09
C GLN A 27 23.30 7.73 1.33
N ASN A 28 23.36 7.43 0.04
CA ASN A 28 24.39 7.99 -0.85
C ASN A 28 24.07 9.43 -1.30
N ARG A 29 22.90 9.95 -0.90
CA ARG A 29 22.43 11.30 -1.26
C ARG A 29 21.80 11.96 -0.05
N ILE A 30 22.18 13.23 0.19
CA ILE A 30 21.69 14.03 1.31
C ILE A 30 20.20 14.39 1.16
N ASP A 31 19.67 14.32 -0.06
CA ASP A 31 18.31 14.67 -0.44
C ASP A 31 17.33 13.49 -0.48
N THR A 32 17.77 12.29 -0.08
CA THR A 32 16.89 11.13 -0.02
C THR A 32 15.91 11.23 1.14
N ILE A 33 14.64 11.33 0.82
CA ILE A 33 13.51 11.32 1.75
C ILE A 33 12.77 9.97 1.57
N PRO A 34 12.32 9.32 2.64
CA PRO A 34 12.14 9.77 4.03
C PRO A 34 13.42 9.65 4.87
N TYR A 35 13.48 10.42 5.97
CA TYR A 35 14.50 10.21 6.99
C TYR A 35 14.30 8.84 7.64
N PHE A 36 15.39 8.14 7.91
CA PHE A 36 15.38 6.78 8.44
C PHE A 36 14.57 6.64 9.75
N SER A 37 14.69 7.62 10.66
CA SER A 37 13.95 7.65 11.91
C SER A 37 12.44 7.61 11.71
N ASP A 38 11.93 8.45 10.82
CA ASP A 38 10.51 8.55 10.52
C ASP A 38 9.98 7.31 9.81
N GLU A 39 10.83 6.66 9.01
CA GLU A 39 10.47 5.41 8.33
C GLU A 39 10.29 4.27 9.31
N VAL A 40 11.21 4.12 10.26
CA VAL A 40 11.13 3.10 11.31
C VAL A 40 9.87 3.30 12.15
N GLU A 41 9.59 4.52 12.59
CA GLU A 41 8.39 4.85 13.34
C GLU A 41 7.12 4.54 12.52
N SER A 42 7.09 4.98 11.28
CA SER A 42 5.97 4.71 10.36
C SER A 42 5.75 3.21 10.14
N PHE A 43 6.84 2.43 10.05
CA PHE A 43 6.77 0.98 9.91
C PHE A 43 6.23 0.31 11.19
N ILE A 44 6.70 0.73 12.36
CA ILE A 44 6.21 0.21 13.65
C ILE A 44 4.71 0.46 13.78
N GLU A 45 4.24 1.67 13.49
CA GLU A 45 2.81 2.00 13.52
C GLU A 45 2.00 1.18 12.51
N PHE A 46 2.55 0.99 11.31
CA PHE A 46 1.94 0.12 10.31
C PHE A 46 1.78 -1.31 10.84
N MET A 47 2.82 -1.88 11.45
CA MET A 47 2.76 -3.22 12.01
C MET A 47 1.78 -3.33 13.17
N GLN A 48 1.74 -2.33 14.05
CA GLN A 48 0.77 -2.25 15.16
C GLN A 48 -0.67 -2.13 14.63
N GLY A 49 -0.89 -1.25 13.66
CA GLY A 49 -2.19 -1.05 13.04
C GLY A 49 -2.67 -2.30 12.29
N SER A 50 -1.79 -2.97 11.56
CA SER A 50 -2.13 -4.16 10.79
C SER A 50 -2.58 -5.35 11.65
N ARG A 51 -2.20 -5.38 12.93
CA ARG A 51 -2.75 -6.35 13.90
C ARG A 51 -4.26 -6.20 14.11
N LYS A 52 -4.82 -5.01 13.85
CA LYS A 52 -6.26 -4.71 13.93
C LYS A 52 -7.03 -5.08 12.66
N LEU A 53 -6.37 -5.57 11.60
CA LEU A 53 -7.07 -6.11 10.44
C LEU A 53 -7.92 -7.31 10.84
N LYS A 54 -9.11 -7.43 10.24
CA LYS A 54 -9.98 -8.58 10.44
C LYS A 54 -9.25 -9.89 10.06
N PRO A 55 -9.50 -11.02 10.75
CA PRO A 55 -8.77 -12.27 10.51
C PRO A 55 -8.81 -12.77 9.06
N ASN A 56 -9.95 -12.60 8.39
CA ASN A 56 -10.10 -12.94 6.97
C ASN A 56 -9.22 -12.08 6.06
N LEU A 57 -9.03 -10.81 6.39
CA LEU A 57 -8.16 -9.91 5.62
C LEU A 57 -6.69 -10.22 5.85
N LYS A 58 -6.28 -10.56 7.08
CA LYS A 58 -4.90 -10.98 7.36
C LYS A 58 -4.45 -12.15 6.48
N LYS A 59 -5.34 -13.11 6.21
CA LYS A 59 -5.03 -14.29 5.39
C LYS A 59 -4.78 -13.98 3.91
N ILE A 60 -5.23 -12.83 3.43
CA ILE A 60 -5.13 -12.44 2.02
C ILE A 60 -4.18 -11.27 1.79
N VAL A 61 -3.45 -10.85 2.83
CA VAL A 61 -2.39 -9.85 2.69
C VAL A 61 -1.25 -10.41 1.84
N LYS A 62 -0.76 -9.60 0.91
CA LYS A 62 0.48 -9.83 0.18
C LYS A 62 1.40 -8.63 0.37
N PHE A 63 2.63 -8.88 0.71
CA PHE A 63 3.64 -7.87 0.96
C PHE A 63 4.70 -7.92 -0.12
N ARG A 64 4.82 -6.82 -0.87
CA ARG A 64 5.82 -6.66 -1.91
C ARG A 64 6.77 -5.54 -1.53
N ILE A 65 8.00 -5.90 -1.22
CA ILE A 65 9.08 -4.98 -0.90
C ILE A 65 10.13 -5.06 -2.01
N LYS A 66 10.58 -3.91 -2.48
CA LYS A 66 11.56 -3.87 -3.56
C LYS A 66 12.94 -4.32 -3.08
N ASP A 67 13.37 -3.78 -1.96
CA ASP A 67 14.68 -4.01 -1.38
C ASP A 67 14.54 -3.96 0.16
N SER A 68 15.15 -4.87 0.87
CA SER A 68 15.07 -4.95 2.33
C SER A 68 16.47 -4.70 2.92
N TYR A 69 16.83 -3.42 3.03
CA TYR A 69 18.22 -3.06 3.36
C TYR A 69 18.42 -2.45 4.74
N SER A 70 17.39 -1.81 5.29
CA SER A 70 17.56 -1.01 6.52
C SER A 70 16.94 -1.67 7.75
N ILE A 71 15.66 -1.99 7.70
CA ILE A 71 14.90 -2.52 8.84
C ILE A 71 14.55 -4.01 8.72
N ASN A 72 14.97 -4.68 7.66
CA ASN A 72 14.59 -6.06 7.35
C ASN A 72 13.06 -6.25 7.39
N ALA A 73 12.30 -5.34 6.76
CA ALA A 73 10.84 -5.35 6.79
C ALA A 73 10.24 -6.67 6.28
N ASP A 74 10.88 -7.31 5.29
CA ASP A 74 10.51 -8.63 4.78
C ASP A 74 10.53 -9.70 5.88
N LYS A 75 11.58 -9.72 6.70
CA LYS A 75 11.71 -10.65 7.81
C LYS A 75 10.65 -10.40 8.87
N ILE A 76 10.53 -9.16 9.33
CA ILE A 76 9.55 -8.77 10.35
C ILE A 76 8.13 -9.08 9.86
N PHE A 77 7.83 -8.73 8.60
CA PHE A 77 6.52 -8.99 8.01
C PHE A 77 6.22 -10.48 7.91
N SER A 78 7.21 -11.28 7.50
CA SER A 78 7.05 -12.74 7.41
C SER A 78 6.89 -13.42 8.78
N GLU A 79 7.47 -12.88 9.84
CA GLU A 79 7.28 -13.35 11.21
C GLU A 79 5.86 -13.06 11.72
N VAL A 80 5.29 -11.90 11.36
CA VAL A 80 3.96 -11.48 11.84
C VAL A 80 2.83 -12.11 11.02
N PHE A 81 2.98 -12.21 9.70
CA PHE A 81 1.92 -12.65 8.77
C PHE A 81 2.19 -14.00 8.10
N GLY A 82 3.38 -14.55 8.28
CA GLY A 82 3.82 -15.79 7.64
C GLY A 82 4.55 -15.55 6.30
N LYS A 83 5.52 -16.42 6.00
CA LYS A 83 6.37 -16.33 4.79
C LYS A 83 5.59 -16.34 3.48
N SER A 84 4.42 -16.99 3.43
CA SER A 84 3.57 -17.06 2.24
C SER A 84 2.96 -15.71 1.84
N THR A 85 3.05 -14.69 2.69
CA THR A 85 2.57 -13.34 2.38
C THR A 85 3.56 -12.53 1.54
N LEU A 86 4.85 -12.90 1.56
CA LEU A 86 5.86 -12.23 0.74
C LEU A 86 5.69 -12.57 -0.74
N VAL A 87 5.83 -11.55 -1.57
CA VAL A 87 5.86 -11.70 -3.03
C VAL A 87 7.30 -11.77 -3.49
N ASP A 88 7.68 -12.90 -4.11
CA ASP A 88 9.02 -13.07 -4.68
C ASP A 88 9.13 -12.33 -6.02
N PHE A 89 9.94 -11.28 -6.05
CA PHE A 89 10.17 -10.46 -7.26
C PHE A 89 10.76 -11.23 -8.43
N LYS A 90 11.55 -12.26 -8.15
CA LYS A 90 12.18 -13.07 -9.20
C LYS A 90 11.17 -13.95 -9.91
N LYS A 91 10.07 -14.30 -9.21
CA LYS A 91 9.05 -15.22 -9.72
C LYS A 91 7.76 -14.53 -10.16
N GLU A 92 7.49 -13.33 -9.66
CA GLU A 92 6.26 -12.61 -9.95
C GLU A 92 6.53 -11.17 -10.39
N SER A 93 6.20 -10.84 -11.65
CA SER A 93 6.30 -9.48 -12.17
C SER A 93 5.35 -8.52 -11.42
N PHE A 94 5.65 -7.22 -11.49
CA PHE A 94 4.83 -6.19 -10.86
C PHE A 94 3.38 -6.21 -11.39
N ASN A 95 3.21 -6.24 -12.71
CA ASN A 95 1.89 -6.31 -13.33
C ASN A 95 1.09 -7.53 -12.89
N LYS A 96 1.75 -8.68 -12.73
CA LYS A 96 1.09 -9.90 -12.24
C LYS A 96 0.61 -9.74 -10.79
N THR A 97 1.40 -9.07 -9.95
CA THR A 97 0.99 -8.71 -8.58
C THR A 97 -0.21 -7.78 -8.60
N LEU A 98 -0.15 -6.70 -9.40
CA LEU A 98 -1.24 -5.72 -9.50
C LEU A 98 -2.56 -6.37 -9.94
N ASN A 99 -2.51 -7.22 -10.96
CA ASN A 99 -3.69 -7.89 -11.51
C ASN A 99 -4.39 -8.85 -10.53
N LYS A 100 -3.69 -9.30 -9.49
CA LYS A 100 -4.26 -10.14 -8.43
C LYS A 100 -4.76 -9.32 -7.24
N SER A 101 -4.45 -8.04 -7.19
CA SER A 101 -4.76 -7.16 -6.07
C SER A 101 -6.18 -6.62 -6.19
N LYS A 102 -6.97 -6.78 -5.13
CA LYS A 102 -8.28 -6.12 -4.99
C LYS A 102 -8.11 -4.70 -4.45
N LEU A 103 -7.17 -4.53 -3.53
CA LEU A 103 -6.79 -3.22 -3.00
C LEU A 103 -5.28 -3.19 -2.84
N ILE A 104 -4.69 -2.08 -3.21
CA ILE A 104 -3.26 -1.81 -3.07
C ILE A 104 -3.08 -0.77 -1.98
N LEU A 105 -2.14 -0.98 -1.09
CA LEU A 105 -1.69 0.00 -0.12
C LEU A 105 -0.23 0.33 -0.40
N SER A 106 0.08 1.60 -0.60
CA SER A 106 1.45 2.08 -0.78
C SER A 106 1.85 2.98 0.40
N ASN A 107 3.03 2.75 0.96
CA ASN A 107 3.60 3.61 1.99
C ASN A 107 4.33 4.83 1.41
N TYR A 108 4.40 4.92 0.08
CA TYR A 108 5.17 5.95 -0.60
C TYR A 108 4.58 6.32 -1.98
N PRO A 109 4.49 7.62 -2.34
CA PRO A 109 4.04 8.07 -3.66
C PRO A 109 5.18 7.91 -4.69
N THR A 110 5.51 6.68 -5.04
CA THR A 110 6.51 6.31 -6.05
C THR A 110 5.88 6.06 -7.41
N THR A 111 6.72 5.70 -8.38
CA THR A 111 6.27 5.23 -9.70
C THR A 111 5.26 4.09 -9.61
N SER A 112 5.40 3.18 -8.63
CA SER A 112 4.46 2.08 -8.42
C SER A 112 3.06 2.58 -8.02
N TYR A 113 2.96 3.67 -7.24
CA TYR A 113 1.69 4.30 -6.90
C TYR A 113 1.04 4.94 -8.14
N THR A 114 1.82 5.73 -8.89
CA THR A 114 1.32 6.39 -10.09
C THR A 114 0.96 5.39 -11.18
N GLU A 115 1.70 4.29 -11.32
CA GLU A 115 1.39 3.22 -12.27
C GLU A 115 0.06 2.52 -11.91
N ALA A 116 -0.18 2.22 -10.65
CA ALA A 116 -1.45 1.65 -10.21
C ALA A 116 -2.64 2.61 -10.46
N MET A 117 -2.45 3.92 -10.21
CA MET A 117 -3.44 4.96 -10.53
C MET A 117 -3.71 5.01 -12.04
N PHE A 118 -2.67 5.00 -12.87
CA PHE A 118 -2.79 5.01 -14.32
C PHE A 118 -3.54 3.79 -14.86
N LEU A 119 -3.33 2.64 -14.23
CA LEU A 119 -4.04 1.39 -14.56
C LEU A 119 -5.46 1.33 -13.96
N ASN A 120 -5.93 2.39 -13.34
CA ASN A 120 -7.24 2.47 -12.68
C ASN A 120 -7.46 1.34 -11.66
N LEU A 121 -6.45 1.07 -10.83
CA LEU A 121 -6.51 0.05 -9.79
C LEU A 121 -6.78 0.69 -8.42
N PRO A 122 -7.66 0.10 -7.58
CA PRO A 122 -7.91 0.60 -6.24
C PRO A 122 -6.62 0.67 -5.42
N ILE A 123 -6.19 1.88 -5.11
CA ILE A 123 -4.96 2.14 -4.36
C ILE A 123 -5.15 3.20 -3.29
N ILE A 124 -4.59 2.98 -2.13
CA ILE A 124 -4.53 3.92 -1.01
C ILE A 124 -3.07 4.27 -0.74
N LEU A 125 -2.79 5.55 -0.58
CA LEU A 125 -1.52 6.05 -0.10
C LEU A 125 -1.56 6.19 1.42
N PHE A 126 -0.66 5.53 2.12
CA PHE A 126 -0.38 5.87 3.50
C PHE A 126 0.88 6.72 3.58
N CYS A 127 0.77 7.90 4.13
CA CYS A 127 1.91 8.78 4.27
C CYS A 127 1.70 9.75 5.44
N LYS A 128 2.51 9.61 6.49
CA LYS A 128 2.52 10.60 7.58
C LYS A 128 3.05 11.94 7.08
N LYS A 129 2.45 13.00 7.54
CA LYS A 129 2.86 14.36 7.20
C LYS A 129 4.29 14.67 7.69
N SER A 130 4.68 14.10 8.83
CA SER A 130 6.02 14.23 9.42
C SER A 130 7.11 13.54 8.59
N VAL A 131 6.76 12.44 7.92
CA VAL A 131 7.68 11.64 7.11
C VAL A 131 8.02 12.34 5.79
N ARG A 132 7.22 13.34 5.38
CA ARG A 132 7.40 14.00 4.10
C ARG A 132 7.05 15.47 4.18
N MET A 133 8.03 16.30 3.98
CA MET A 133 7.80 17.73 3.74
C MET A 133 7.25 17.91 2.32
N TYR A 134 5.93 17.95 2.21
CA TYR A 134 5.30 18.28 0.94
C TYR A 134 5.49 19.77 0.64
N ARG A 135 5.81 20.08 -0.61
CA ARG A 135 5.59 21.43 -1.12
C ARG A 135 4.09 21.77 -1.01
N ASN A 136 3.77 23.05 -0.83
CA ASN A 136 2.39 23.52 -0.63
C ASN A 136 1.42 23.05 -1.73
N GLU A 137 1.90 22.93 -2.96
CA GLU A 137 1.14 22.42 -4.11
C GLU A 137 0.74 20.96 -3.92
N ASN A 138 1.69 20.14 -3.45
CA ASN A 138 1.47 18.72 -3.20
C ASN A 138 0.54 18.48 -1.99
N LEU A 139 0.53 19.39 -1.00
CA LEU A 139 -0.41 19.34 0.11
C LEU A 139 -1.86 19.45 -0.34
N LYS A 140 -2.16 20.27 -1.35
CA LYS A 140 -3.52 20.39 -1.91
C LYS A 140 -3.97 19.07 -2.50
N ILE A 141 -3.09 18.41 -3.27
CA ILE A 141 -3.37 17.09 -3.87
C ILE A 141 -3.56 16.05 -2.76
N PHE A 142 -2.67 16.01 -1.78
CA PHE A 142 -2.77 15.07 -0.67
C PHE A 142 -4.06 15.24 0.14
N ASN A 143 -4.46 16.48 0.40
CA ASN A 143 -5.73 16.76 1.09
C ASN A 143 -6.95 16.34 0.25
N LEU A 144 -6.90 16.52 -1.08
CA LEU A 144 -7.93 16.01 -1.97
C LEU A 144 -8.03 14.48 -1.90
N LEU A 145 -6.91 13.77 -1.99
CA LEU A 145 -6.88 12.32 -1.86
C LEU A 145 -7.41 11.85 -0.50
N LYS A 146 -7.10 12.57 0.59
CA LYS A 146 -7.66 12.28 1.93
C LYS A 146 -9.18 12.44 1.97
N LYS A 147 -9.71 13.48 1.34
CA LYS A 147 -11.18 13.72 1.26
C LYS A 147 -11.91 12.53 0.63
N HIS A 148 -11.29 11.88 -0.34
CA HIS A 148 -11.84 10.71 -1.04
C HIS A 148 -11.37 9.36 -0.47
N ASN A 149 -10.77 9.34 0.72
CA ASN A 149 -10.21 8.13 1.34
C ASN A 149 -9.15 7.40 0.49
N MET A 150 -8.52 8.11 -0.43
CA MET A 150 -7.42 7.59 -1.26
C MET A 150 -6.05 7.82 -0.62
N ALA A 151 -5.98 8.62 0.44
CA ALA A 151 -4.78 8.81 1.25
C ALA A 151 -5.11 8.90 2.74
N PHE A 152 -4.20 8.41 3.57
CA PHE A 152 -4.29 8.47 5.03
C PHE A 152 -2.95 8.86 5.63
N ASP A 153 -3.00 9.60 6.72
CA ASP A 153 -1.86 9.96 7.57
C ASP A 153 -1.94 9.35 8.97
N ASN A 154 -2.96 8.53 9.21
CA ASN A 154 -3.20 7.82 10.47
C ASN A 154 -3.57 6.36 10.17
N TYR A 155 -2.82 5.43 10.76
CA TYR A 155 -3.02 3.99 10.54
C TYR A 155 -4.34 3.47 11.07
N GLU A 156 -4.80 3.95 12.18
CA GLU A 156 -6.06 3.49 12.76
C GLU A 156 -7.23 3.80 11.83
N LYS A 157 -7.28 5.03 11.30
CA LYS A 157 -8.27 5.43 10.30
C LYS A 157 -8.17 4.58 9.04
N LEU A 158 -6.95 4.34 8.53
CA LEU A 158 -6.70 3.48 7.37
C LEU A 158 -7.23 2.07 7.59
N ILE A 159 -6.86 1.43 8.68
CA ILE A 159 -7.25 0.03 8.97
C ILE A 159 -8.75 -0.08 9.18
N ASN A 160 -9.36 0.88 9.87
CA ASN A 160 -10.82 0.95 10.02
C ASN A 160 -11.52 1.09 8.68
N PHE A 161 -11.00 1.95 7.80
CA PHE A 161 -11.53 2.07 6.44
C PHE A 161 -11.46 0.75 5.67
N ILE A 162 -10.30 0.09 5.65
CA ILE A 162 -10.12 -1.20 4.97
C ILE A 162 -11.06 -2.27 5.54
N ASN A 163 -11.14 -2.38 6.86
CA ASN A 163 -11.99 -3.37 7.54
C ASN A 163 -13.48 -3.19 7.21
N ASN A 164 -13.94 -1.96 7.05
CA ASN A 164 -15.35 -1.65 6.83
C ASN A 164 -15.74 -1.65 5.34
N ASN A 165 -14.79 -1.35 4.46
CA ASN A 165 -15.06 -1.15 3.03
C ASN A 165 -14.50 -2.25 2.12
N TRP A 166 -13.89 -3.29 2.67
CA TRP A 166 -13.28 -4.36 1.87
C TRP A 166 -14.23 -4.96 0.82
N HIS A 167 -15.48 -5.17 1.18
CA HIS A 167 -16.50 -5.73 0.29
C HIS A 167 -16.99 -4.75 -0.77
N LYS A 168 -16.82 -3.44 -0.54
CA LYS A 168 -17.24 -2.33 -1.41
C LYS A 168 -16.07 -1.60 -2.08
N VAL A 169 -14.88 -2.20 -2.10
CA VAL A 169 -13.67 -1.54 -2.67
C VAL A 169 -13.91 -1.10 -4.12
N ASP A 170 -14.53 -1.94 -4.93
CA ASP A 170 -14.81 -1.63 -6.33
C ASP A 170 -15.84 -0.51 -6.48
N ASP A 171 -16.88 -0.49 -5.61
CA ASP A 171 -17.90 0.56 -5.61
C ASP A 171 -17.30 1.89 -5.15
N TRP A 172 -16.52 1.87 -4.06
CA TRP A 172 -15.81 3.07 -3.58
C TRP A 172 -14.91 3.64 -4.66
N TRP A 173 -14.09 2.80 -5.29
CA TRP A 173 -13.13 3.26 -6.30
C TRP A 173 -13.80 3.87 -7.54
N ASN A 174 -14.93 3.33 -7.97
CA ASN A 174 -15.61 3.78 -9.19
C ASN A 174 -16.61 4.94 -8.96
N ASN A 175 -17.09 5.13 -7.73
CA ASN A 175 -18.11 6.15 -7.44
C ASN A 175 -17.52 7.45 -6.89
N ASP A 176 -16.32 7.42 -6.29
CA ASP A 176 -15.67 8.59 -5.68
C ASP A 176 -14.66 9.27 -6.64
N MET A 177 -14.52 8.78 -7.85
CA MET A 177 -13.77 9.40 -8.95
C MET A 177 -14.72 9.93 -10.01
#